data_46369e4fd47871fc6a65b57ca724ae33
#
_entry.id   46369e4fd47871fc6a65b57ca724ae33
#
_cell.length_a   1.000
_cell.length_b   1.000
_cell.length_c   1.000
_cell.angle_alpha   90.00
_cell.angle_beta   90.00
_cell.angle_gamma   90.00
#
_symmetry.space_group_name_H-M   'P 1'
#
loop_
_entity.id
_entity.type
_entity.pdbx_description
1 polymer ?
#
loop_
_entity_poly.entity_id
_entity_poly.type
_entity_poly.pdbx_seq_one_letter_code
_entity_poly.pdbx_strand_id
1 'polypeptide(L)'
;MNEIEEIKYHNQLWYYKTYNQLIDKCIQMESEGYPEDVYTEVHHILPKCMGGTNKKDNLVRMPVRYHIFAHMLLASAFPNNKKIVIAVTAMFAPGKNNQNLHRLNQLSKFSSKLIAKFREDAAKSKVGFRHSEKSKQLMSEKAKISQIGRIVTLETREKMSESHVKRYNQLSSDEKRKIYTSKGNSKKVQDPKGSIYSSIKECASVYNVGERTLSKWIRKYPEKGFKFVIIK
;
A
#
# COMPACT_ATOMS: atom_id res chain seq x y z
N MET A 1 34.63 10.08 14.44
CA MET A 1 33.53 10.66 13.62
C MET A 1 34.20 11.57 12.64
N ASN A 2 33.90 11.48 11.35
CA ASN A 2 34.46 12.43 10.39
C ASN A 2 33.69 13.76 10.42
N GLU A 3 34.26 14.82 9.85
CA GLU A 3 33.70 16.18 9.88
C GLU A 3 32.24 16.24 9.36
N ILE A 4 31.92 15.45 8.31
CA ILE A 4 30.56 15.37 7.75
C ILE A 4 29.57 14.70 8.73
N GLU A 5 30.00 13.67 9.46
CA GLU A 5 29.17 12.99 10.47
C GLU A 5 28.94 13.90 11.68
N GLU A 6 29.92 14.66 12.07
CA GLU A 6 29.82 15.65 13.14
C GLU A 6 28.83 16.77 12.80
N ILE A 7 28.92 17.35 11.60
CA ILE A 7 27.96 18.34 11.11
C ILE A 7 26.53 17.77 11.08
N LYS A 8 26.35 16.53 10.61
CA LYS A 8 25.04 15.87 10.61
C LYS A 8 24.50 15.67 12.01
N TYR A 9 25.32 15.24 12.93
CA TYR A 9 24.95 15.04 14.33
C TYR A 9 24.52 16.36 14.99
N HIS A 10 25.27 17.43 14.81
CA HIS A 10 24.93 18.74 15.34
C HIS A 10 23.62 19.28 14.76
N ASN A 11 23.38 19.10 13.47
CA ASN A 11 22.12 19.48 12.83
C ASN A 11 20.92 18.67 13.40
N GLN A 12 21.07 17.36 13.58
CA GLN A 12 20.02 16.52 14.17
C GLN A 12 19.71 16.95 15.61
N LEU A 13 20.75 17.24 16.39
CA LEU A 13 20.61 17.72 17.77
C LEU A 13 19.90 19.07 17.81
N TRP A 14 20.21 19.99 16.89
CA TRP A 14 19.54 21.28 16.77
C TRP A 14 18.04 21.12 16.49
N TYR A 15 17.66 20.24 15.53
CA TYR A 15 16.26 19.95 15.23
C TYR A 15 15.53 19.38 16.44
N TYR A 16 16.16 18.49 17.19
CA TYR A 16 15.57 17.91 18.39
C TYR A 16 15.39 18.92 19.51
N LYS A 17 16.38 19.78 19.75
CA LYS A 17 16.26 20.90 20.71
C LYS A 17 15.11 21.85 20.33
N THR A 18 15.03 22.22 19.05
CA THR A 18 13.97 23.08 18.55
C THR A 18 12.59 22.40 18.68
N TYR A 19 12.53 21.09 18.48
CA TYR A 19 11.32 20.31 18.72
C TYR A 19 10.87 20.40 20.19
N ASN A 20 11.77 20.20 21.14
CA ASN A 20 11.45 20.28 22.57
C ASN A 20 10.96 21.68 22.96
N GLN A 21 11.63 22.73 22.48
CA GLN A 21 11.19 24.11 22.70
C GLN A 21 9.79 24.38 22.14
N LEU A 22 9.46 23.79 20.98
CA LEU A 22 8.11 23.87 20.40
C LEU A 22 7.08 23.15 21.29
N ILE A 23 7.43 21.98 21.82
CA ILE A 23 6.55 21.21 22.73
C ILE A 23 6.29 22.00 24.01
N ASP A 24 7.33 22.55 24.67
CA ASP A 24 7.22 23.34 25.89
C ASP A 24 6.30 24.54 25.66
N LYS A 25 6.47 25.25 24.55
CA LYS A 25 5.59 26.33 24.14
C LYS A 25 4.15 25.88 23.97
N CYS A 26 3.91 24.73 23.33
CA CYS A 26 2.56 24.22 23.12
C CYS A 26 1.90 23.77 24.44
N ILE A 27 2.66 23.20 25.38
CA ILE A 27 2.17 22.86 26.72
C ILE A 27 1.71 24.13 27.46
N GLN A 28 2.51 25.18 27.39
CA GLN A 28 2.16 26.49 27.97
C GLN A 28 0.87 27.01 27.32
N MET A 29 0.81 27.09 26.00
CA MET A 29 -0.38 27.55 25.26
C MET A 29 -1.64 26.72 25.56
N GLU A 30 -1.52 25.41 25.73
CA GLU A 30 -2.62 24.55 26.10
C GLU A 30 -3.12 24.86 27.52
N SER A 31 -2.22 25.16 28.46
CA SER A 31 -2.58 25.53 29.82
C SER A 31 -3.27 26.91 29.92
N GLU A 32 -2.90 27.83 29.03
CA GLU A 32 -3.52 29.16 28.91
C GLU A 32 -4.89 29.09 28.17
N GLY A 33 -5.12 28.03 27.41
CA GLY A 33 -6.31 27.83 26.58
C GLY A 33 -6.15 28.42 25.18
N TYR A 34 -6.77 27.78 24.19
CA TYR A 34 -6.79 28.27 22.80
C TYR A 34 -8.06 29.07 22.52
N PRO A 35 -8.01 30.14 21.71
CA PRO A 35 -9.21 30.79 21.18
C PRO A 35 -10.10 29.78 20.44
N GLU A 36 -11.44 29.98 20.47
CA GLU A 36 -12.42 29.05 19.88
C GLU A 36 -12.25 28.86 18.35
N ASP A 37 -11.74 29.89 17.67
CA ASP A 37 -11.50 29.88 16.22
C ASP A 37 -10.19 29.14 15.83
N VAL A 38 -9.35 28.77 16.82
CA VAL A 38 -8.09 28.06 16.58
C VAL A 38 -8.31 26.56 16.52
N TYR A 39 -8.23 26.00 15.31
CA TYR A 39 -8.25 24.55 15.14
C TYR A 39 -6.98 23.89 15.67
N THR A 40 -7.14 22.98 16.61
CA THR A 40 -6.05 22.26 17.30
C THR A 40 -6.13 20.76 17.09
N GLU A 41 -4.98 20.11 17.16
CA GLU A 41 -4.83 18.64 17.07
C GLU A 41 -3.98 18.13 18.23
N VAL A 42 -4.18 16.86 18.59
CA VAL A 42 -3.40 16.20 19.65
C VAL A 42 -2.15 15.59 19.05
N HIS A 43 -1.00 15.86 19.66
CA HIS A 43 0.32 15.37 19.28
C HIS A 43 0.91 14.49 20.39
N HIS A 44 1.62 13.42 20.02
CA HIS A 44 2.40 12.61 20.97
C HIS A 44 3.78 13.23 21.17
N ILE A 45 4.07 13.71 22.38
CA ILE A 45 5.36 14.30 22.75
C ILE A 45 6.49 13.32 22.45
N LEU A 46 6.41 12.10 22.95
CA LEU A 46 7.24 11.00 22.48
C LEU A 46 6.43 10.18 21.46
N PRO A 47 6.87 10.10 20.20
CA PRO A 47 6.15 9.33 19.18
C PRO A 47 5.98 7.85 19.56
N LYS A 48 4.83 7.25 19.23
CA LYS A 48 4.56 5.82 19.50
C LYS A 48 5.62 4.88 18.93
N CYS A 49 6.17 5.20 17.78
CA CYS A 49 7.25 4.39 17.18
C CYS A 49 8.58 4.47 17.93
N MET A 50 8.70 5.38 18.90
CA MET A 50 9.84 5.54 19.79
C MET A 50 9.51 5.13 21.24
N GLY A 51 8.38 4.46 21.47
CA GLY A 51 7.97 4.00 22.80
C GLY A 51 6.96 4.90 23.51
N GLY A 52 6.49 5.97 22.86
CA GLY A 52 5.47 6.86 23.44
C GLY A 52 4.12 6.18 23.65
N THR A 53 3.39 6.62 24.67
CA THR A 53 2.09 6.08 25.10
C THR A 53 0.94 7.02 24.76
N ASN A 54 -0.30 6.55 24.96
CA ASN A 54 -1.50 7.39 24.88
C ASN A 54 -1.86 8.07 26.23
N LYS A 55 -0.99 8.00 27.22
CA LYS A 55 -1.23 8.64 28.50
C LYS A 55 -1.23 10.17 28.33
N LYS A 56 -1.98 10.86 29.19
CA LYS A 56 -2.15 12.31 29.13
C LYS A 56 -0.83 13.09 29.23
N ASP A 57 0.11 12.57 29.99
CA ASP A 57 1.45 13.12 30.15
C ASP A 57 2.32 13.11 28.88
N ASN A 58 1.97 12.24 27.92
CA ASN A 58 2.64 12.16 26.62
C ASN A 58 1.85 12.82 25.49
N LEU A 59 0.80 13.54 25.79
CA LEU A 59 -0.07 14.17 24.79
C LEU A 59 -0.09 15.69 25.02
N VAL A 60 -0.01 16.44 23.93
CA VAL A 60 -0.17 17.89 23.93
C VAL A 60 -1.07 18.32 22.79
N ARG A 61 -2.01 19.21 23.08
CA ARG A 61 -2.86 19.82 22.07
C ARG A 61 -2.15 21.05 21.50
N MET A 62 -2.14 21.15 20.17
CA MET A 62 -1.46 22.26 19.51
C MET A 62 -2.16 22.69 18.22
N PRO A 63 -2.01 23.95 17.79
CA PRO A 63 -2.47 24.41 16.49
C PRO A 63 -1.90 23.56 15.36
N VAL A 64 -2.70 23.32 14.34
CA VAL A 64 -2.34 22.41 13.22
C VAL A 64 -1.00 22.80 12.56
N ARG A 65 -0.68 24.07 12.48
CA ARG A 65 0.61 24.53 11.94
C ARG A 65 1.79 24.03 12.77
N TYR A 66 1.67 24.08 14.10
CA TYR A 66 2.71 23.60 15.01
C TYR A 66 2.79 22.07 14.98
N HIS A 67 1.66 21.37 14.82
CA HIS A 67 1.63 19.92 14.66
C HIS A 67 2.39 19.46 13.41
N ILE A 68 2.16 20.11 12.26
CA ILE A 68 2.91 19.85 11.04
C ILE A 68 4.41 20.11 11.25
N PHE A 69 4.74 21.25 11.86
CA PHE A 69 6.12 21.64 12.10
C PHE A 69 6.83 20.69 13.08
N ALA A 70 6.15 20.24 14.13
CA ALA A 70 6.66 19.24 15.06
C ALA A 70 7.06 17.93 14.36
N HIS A 71 6.20 17.43 13.46
CA HIS A 71 6.55 16.25 12.66
C HIS A 71 7.72 16.47 11.71
N MET A 72 7.84 17.66 11.11
CA MET A 72 9.00 18.01 10.27
C MET A 72 10.30 18.06 11.07
N LEU A 73 10.29 18.66 12.27
CA LEU A 73 11.43 18.72 13.18
C LEU A 73 11.88 17.30 13.60
N LEU A 74 10.92 16.45 13.99
CA LEU A 74 11.21 15.05 14.34
C LEU A 74 11.81 14.29 13.16
N ALA A 75 11.29 14.46 11.94
CA ALA A 75 11.85 13.77 10.78
C ALA A 75 13.25 14.24 10.42
N SER A 76 13.55 15.52 10.66
CA SER A 76 14.89 16.09 10.47
C SER A 76 15.87 15.65 11.57
N ALA A 77 15.36 15.50 12.81
CA ALA A 77 16.16 15.00 13.94
C ALA A 77 16.45 13.50 13.83
N PHE A 78 15.49 12.71 13.28
CA PHE A 78 15.59 11.27 13.19
C PHE A 78 15.40 10.74 11.74
N PRO A 79 16.26 11.14 10.79
CA PRO A 79 16.08 10.83 9.37
C PRO A 79 16.15 9.35 9.06
N ASN A 80 16.80 8.55 9.91
CA ASN A 80 16.92 7.10 9.78
C ASN A 80 15.70 6.34 10.34
N ASN A 81 14.82 7.02 11.09
CA ASN A 81 13.60 6.40 11.60
C ASN A 81 12.49 6.48 10.54
N LYS A 82 12.36 5.41 9.75
CA LYS A 82 11.38 5.32 8.65
C LYS A 82 9.95 5.66 9.07
N LYS A 83 9.54 5.29 10.29
CA LYS A 83 8.17 5.54 10.78
C LYS A 83 7.93 7.03 11.02
N ILE A 84 8.92 7.73 11.57
CA ILE A 84 8.86 9.19 11.78
C ILE A 84 8.84 9.93 10.44
N VAL A 85 9.74 9.56 9.52
CA VAL A 85 9.81 10.17 8.18
C VAL A 85 8.50 9.97 7.40
N ILE A 86 7.90 8.78 7.48
CA ILE A 86 6.61 8.49 6.84
C ILE A 86 5.47 9.29 7.51
N ALA A 87 5.49 9.50 8.82
CA ALA A 87 4.45 10.23 9.54
C ALA A 87 4.28 11.67 9.02
N VAL A 88 5.36 12.33 8.60
CA VAL A 88 5.28 13.68 7.98
C VAL A 88 4.38 13.67 6.75
N THR A 89 4.41 12.61 5.94
CA THR A 89 3.57 12.53 4.73
C THR A 89 2.08 12.45 5.04
N ALA A 90 1.73 11.90 6.20
CA ALA A 90 0.34 11.88 6.66
C ALA A 90 -0.18 13.30 6.95
N MET A 91 0.72 14.21 7.38
CA MET A 91 0.38 15.63 7.58
C MET A 91 0.04 16.35 6.26
N PHE A 92 0.62 15.90 5.15
CA PHE A 92 0.40 16.47 3.81
C PHE A 92 -0.67 15.76 2.99
N ALA A 93 -1.26 14.68 3.52
CA ALA A 93 -2.30 13.97 2.81
C ALA A 93 -3.63 14.73 2.88
N PRO A 94 -4.33 14.92 1.74
CA PRO A 94 -5.70 15.38 1.78
C PRO A 94 -6.53 14.26 2.43
N GLY A 95 -7.11 14.53 3.58
CA GLY A 95 -7.99 13.56 4.22
C GLY A 95 -9.42 13.68 3.70
N LYS A 96 -10.30 12.84 4.24
CA LYS A 96 -11.68 12.69 3.76
C LYS A 96 -12.72 13.65 4.39
N ASN A 97 -12.33 14.47 5.37
CA ASN A 97 -13.26 15.28 6.19
C ASN A 97 -12.87 16.77 6.22
N ASN A 98 -13.80 17.64 6.61
CA ASN A 98 -13.60 19.12 6.73
C ASN A 98 -12.40 19.55 7.60
N GLN A 99 -11.98 18.72 8.55
CA GLN A 99 -10.73 18.93 9.32
C GLN A 99 -9.48 19.13 8.46
N ASN A 100 -9.52 18.63 7.23
CA ASN A 100 -8.42 18.73 6.28
C ASN A 100 -8.34 20.08 5.57
N LEU A 101 -9.42 20.84 5.52
CA LEU A 101 -9.40 22.19 4.98
C LEU A 101 -8.50 23.09 5.84
N HIS A 102 -8.58 22.98 7.16
CA HIS A 102 -7.69 23.70 8.07
C HIS A 102 -6.22 23.29 7.84
N ARG A 103 -5.93 22.00 7.66
CA ARG A 103 -4.58 21.53 7.31
C ARG A 103 -4.11 22.07 5.96
N LEU A 104 -4.93 22.00 4.93
CA LEU A 104 -4.60 22.48 3.59
C LEU A 104 -4.30 23.98 3.61
N ASN A 105 -5.09 24.78 4.31
CA ASN A 105 -4.87 26.21 4.49
C ASN A 105 -3.56 26.51 5.22
N GLN A 106 -3.15 25.69 6.17
CA GLN A 106 -1.87 25.83 6.83
C GLN A 106 -0.71 25.31 5.98
N LEU A 107 -0.91 24.26 5.21
CA LEU A 107 0.10 23.71 4.30
C LEU A 107 0.49 24.69 3.19
N SER A 108 -0.45 25.51 2.71
CA SER A 108 -0.16 26.55 1.72
C SER A 108 0.86 27.59 2.21
N LYS A 109 1.05 27.71 3.53
CA LYS A 109 2.03 28.59 4.18
C LYS A 109 3.43 27.98 4.27
N PHE A 110 3.60 26.71 3.92
CA PHE A 110 4.91 26.07 3.85
C PHE A 110 5.46 26.10 2.43
N SER A 111 6.78 26.18 2.30
CA SER A 111 7.44 26.12 1.00
C SER A 111 7.13 24.79 0.28
N SER A 112 6.70 24.88 -0.97
CA SER A 112 6.46 23.69 -1.83
C SER A 112 7.73 22.83 -1.95
N LYS A 113 8.92 23.45 -1.99
CA LYS A 113 10.21 22.77 -2.01
C LYS A 113 10.44 21.93 -0.74
N LEU A 114 10.07 22.46 0.42
CA LEU A 114 10.17 21.73 1.69
C LEU A 114 9.21 20.53 1.74
N ILE A 115 7.98 20.73 1.30
CA ILE A 115 6.98 19.66 1.21
C ILE A 115 7.44 18.54 0.24
N ALA A 116 7.98 18.94 -0.92
CA ALA A 116 8.51 17.99 -1.91
C ALA A 116 9.66 17.17 -1.33
N LYS A 117 10.59 17.80 -0.61
CA LYS A 117 11.70 17.09 0.08
C LYS A 117 11.18 15.99 1.02
N PHE A 118 10.24 16.32 1.92
CA PHE A 118 9.71 15.30 2.85
C PHE A 118 8.94 14.19 2.14
N ARG A 119 8.25 14.49 1.04
CA ARG A 119 7.59 13.45 0.22
C ARG A 119 8.61 12.51 -0.43
N GLU A 120 9.70 13.05 -0.92
CA GLU A 120 10.79 12.26 -1.51
C GLU A 120 11.47 11.38 -0.44
N ASP A 121 11.82 11.93 0.71
CA ASP A 121 12.42 11.20 1.83
C ASP A 121 11.51 10.05 2.31
N ALA A 122 10.21 10.30 2.40
CA ALA A 122 9.25 9.27 2.75
C ALA A 122 9.07 8.21 1.66
N ALA A 123 9.16 8.58 0.38
CA ALA A 123 9.13 7.61 -0.72
C ALA A 123 10.36 6.69 -0.65
N LYS A 124 11.56 7.24 -0.45
CA LYS A 124 12.80 6.47 -0.23
C LYS A 124 12.67 5.53 0.99
N SER A 125 12.07 6.00 2.08
CA SER A 125 11.87 5.20 3.29
C SER A 125 10.91 4.03 3.10
N LYS A 126 10.01 4.08 2.10
CA LYS A 126 9.08 2.99 1.76
C LYS A 126 9.67 1.93 0.84
N VAL A 127 10.84 2.18 0.23
CA VAL A 127 11.49 1.20 -0.63
C VAL A 127 11.79 -0.06 0.17
N GLY A 128 11.39 -1.22 -0.38
CA GLY A 128 11.54 -2.52 0.28
C GLY A 128 10.55 -2.82 1.41
N PHE A 129 9.61 -1.91 1.71
CA PHE A 129 8.54 -2.19 2.68
C PHE A 129 7.62 -3.29 2.15
N ARG A 130 7.43 -4.34 2.95
CA ARG A 130 6.48 -5.42 2.68
C ARG A 130 5.54 -5.56 3.87
N HIS A 131 4.26 -5.69 3.58
CA HIS A 131 3.29 -6.02 4.62
C HIS A 131 3.59 -7.41 5.21
N SER A 132 3.41 -7.56 6.53
CA SER A 132 3.46 -8.88 7.16
C SER A 132 2.38 -9.80 6.57
N GLU A 133 2.59 -11.12 6.62
CA GLU A 133 1.60 -12.09 6.12
C GLU A 133 0.25 -11.92 6.80
N LYS A 134 0.23 -11.66 8.11
CA LYS A 134 -1.00 -11.33 8.85
C LYS A 134 -1.72 -10.09 8.28
N SER A 135 -0.96 -9.03 7.97
CA SER A 135 -1.54 -7.81 7.36
C SER A 135 -2.07 -8.06 5.95
N LYS A 136 -1.36 -8.85 5.14
CA LYS A 136 -1.82 -9.24 3.81
C LYS A 136 -3.10 -10.06 3.87
N GLN A 137 -3.19 -10.99 4.81
CA GLN A 137 -4.37 -11.81 5.02
C GLN A 137 -5.58 -10.96 5.42
N LEU A 138 -5.43 -10.06 6.41
CA LEU A 138 -6.48 -9.12 6.81
C LEU A 138 -6.93 -8.20 5.67
N MET A 139 -6.00 -7.70 4.86
CA MET A 139 -6.33 -6.89 3.69
C MET A 139 -7.09 -7.69 2.64
N SER A 140 -6.70 -8.95 2.41
CA SER A 140 -7.40 -9.86 1.48
C SER A 140 -8.82 -10.15 1.94
N GLU A 141 -9.03 -10.45 3.22
CA GLU A 141 -10.36 -10.68 3.81
C GLU A 141 -11.26 -9.45 3.71
N LYS A 142 -10.73 -8.27 4.08
CA LYS A 142 -11.47 -7.01 3.93
C LYS A 142 -11.82 -6.69 2.48
N ALA A 143 -10.90 -6.94 1.55
CA ALA A 143 -11.15 -6.75 0.12
C ALA A 143 -12.25 -7.70 -0.39
N LYS A 144 -12.26 -8.97 0.03
CA LYS A 144 -13.33 -9.92 -0.31
C LYS A 144 -14.69 -9.44 0.19
N ILE A 145 -14.76 -9.02 1.47
CA ILE A 145 -15.99 -8.50 2.06
C ILE A 145 -16.49 -7.26 1.32
N SER A 146 -15.61 -6.32 0.99
CA SER A 146 -15.96 -5.08 0.29
C SER A 146 -16.45 -5.29 -1.16
N GLN A 147 -16.20 -6.47 -1.74
CA GLN A 147 -16.65 -6.82 -3.08
C GLN A 147 -17.99 -7.57 -3.08
N ILE A 148 -18.44 -8.06 -1.91
CA ILE A 148 -19.74 -8.74 -1.80
C ILE A 148 -20.85 -7.74 -2.10
N GLY A 149 -21.71 -8.07 -3.07
CA GLY A 149 -22.82 -7.23 -3.49
C GLY A 149 -22.45 -6.02 -4.37
N ARG A 150 -21.19 -5.85 -4.74
CA ARG A 150 -20.78 -4.78 -5.65
C ARG A 150 -21.28 -5.07 -7.07
N ILE A 151 -22.28 -4.30 -7.49
CA ILE A 151 -22.77 -4.33 -8.87
C ILE A 151 -21.87 -3.43 -9.72
N VAL A 152 -21.23 -4.02 -10.73
CA VAL A 152 -20.47 -3.28 -11.72
C VAL A 152 -21.45 -2.84 -12.81
N THR A 153 -21.61 -1.54 -13.03
CA THR A 153 -22.50 -0.98 -14.06
C THR A 153 -22.09 -1.45 -15.45
N LEU A 154 -23.05 -1.49 -16.40
CA LEU A 154 -22.77 -1.83 -17.80
C LEU A 154 -21.70 -0.93 -18.39
N GLU A 155 -21.79 0.37 -18.20
CA GLU A 155 -20.80 1.35 -18.66
C GLU A 155 -19.38 1.04 -18.12
N THR A 156 -19.28 0.67 -16.84
CA THR A 156 -17.98 0.29 -16.25
C THR A 156 -17.44 -1.00 -16.86
N ARG A 157 -18.31 -1.99 -17.17
CA ARG A 157 -17.91 -3.23 -17.85
C ARG A 157 -17.41 -2.97 -19.25
N GLU A 158 -18.11 -2.11 -20.00
CA GLU A 158 -17.73 -1.72 -21.36
C GLU A 158 -16.36 -1.04 -21.35
N LYS A 159 -16.15 -0.02 -20.52
CA LYS A 159 -14.85 0.65 -20.35
C LYS A 159 -13.72 -0.31 -19.97
N MET A 160 -13.99 -1.27 -19.08
CA MET A 160 -13.01 -2.31 -18.72
C MET A 160 -12.71 -3.23 -19.89
N SER A 161 -13.73 -3.64 -20.66
CA SER A 161 -13.59 -4.47 -21.84
C SER A 161 -12.78 -3.77 -22.93
N GLU A 162 -13.11 -2.54 -23.26
CA GLU A 162 -12.40 -1.70 -24.25
C GLU A 162 -10.93 -1.51 -23.85
N SER A 163 -10.68 -1.17 -22.59
CA SER A 163 -9.32 -1.03 -22.05
C SER A 163 -8.51 -2.32 -22.16
N HIS A 164 -9.16 -3.45 -21.88
CA HIS A 164 -8.52 -4.78 -21.99
C HIS A 164 -8.21 -5.11 -23.45
N VAL A 165 -9.16 -4.89 -24.36
CA VAL A 165 -8.99 -5.11 -25.82
C VAL A 165 -7.89 -4.21 -26.37
N LYS A 166 -7.89 -2.92 -26.01
CA LYS A 166 -6.85 -1.97 -26.44
C LYS A 166 -5.47 -2.43 -25.98
N ARG A 167 -5.32 -2.81 -24.70
CA ARG A 167 -4.07 -3.32 -24.15
C ARG A 167 -3.63 -4.61 -24.84
N TYR A 168 -4.55 -5.54 -25.06
CA TYR A 168 -4.27 -6.82 -25.72
C TYR A 168 -3.79 -6.62 -27.17
N ASN A 169 -4.39 -5.68 -27.90
CA ASN A 169 -4.02 -5.38 -29.27
C ASN A 169 -2.61 -4.76 -29.40
N GLN A 170 -2.15 -4.06 -28.36
CA GLN A 170 -0.80 -3.47 -28.29
C GLN A 170 0.30 -4.51 -28.01
N LEU A 171 -0.04 -5.71 -27.55
CA LEU A 171 0.93 -6.75 -27.25
C LEU A 171 1.48 -7.40 -28.54
N SER A 172 2.75 -7.71 -28.53
CA SER A 172 3.40 -8.52 -29.58
C SER A 172 2.82 -9.96 -29.60
N SER A 173 3.06 -10.66 -30.70
CA SER A 173 2.64 -12.05 -30.83
C SER A 173 3.21 -12.96 -29.74
N ASP A 174 4.46 -12.72 -29.33
CA ASP A 174 5.12 -13.51 -28.28
C ASP A 174 4.57 -13.20 -26.88
N GLU A 175 4.25 -11.95 -26.59
CA GLU A 175 3.60 -11.57 -25.33
C GLU A 175 2.18 -12.13 -25.24
N LYS A 176 1.41 -12.09 -26.32
CA LYS A 176 0.09 -12.74 -26.42
C LYS A 176 0.21 -14.24 -26.13
N ARG A 177 1.19 -14.90 -26.71
CA ARG A 177 1.48 -16.32 -26.51
C ARG A 177 1.82 -16.63 -25.06
N LYS A 178 2.68 -15.80 -24.41
CA LYS A 178 3.02 -15.92 -22.98
C LYS A 178 1.79 -15.77 -22.08
N ILE A 179 0.90 -14.84 -22.36
CA ILE A 179 -0.35 -14.66 -21.59
C ILE A 179 -1.25 -15.89 -21.72
N TYR A 180 -1.35 -16.48 -22.91
CA TYR A 180 -2.11 -17.72 -23.12
C TYR A 180 -1.48 -18.92 -22.40
N THR A 181 -0.16 -19.02 -22.40
CA THR A 181 0.54 -20.11 -21.72
C THR A 181 0.64 -19.93 -20.21
N SER A 182 0.74 -18.68 -19.72
CA SER A 182 0.79 -18.36 -18.27
C SER A 182 -0.59 -18.38 -17.60
N LYS A 183 -1.67 -18.15 -18.33
CA LYS A 183 -3.04 -18.45 -17.87
C LYS A 183 -3.31 -19.96 -17.90
N GLY A 184 -2.28 -20.75 -17.67
CA GLY A 184 -2.27 -22.20 -17.60
C GLY A 184 -3.24 -22.77 -16.60
N ASN A 185 -4.52 -22.69 -16.92
CA ASN A 185 -5.51 -23.67 -16.48
C ASN A 185 -5.53 -24.87 -17.45
N SER A 186 -4.41 -25.20 -18.06
CA SER A 186 -4.27 -26.50 -18.71
C SER A 186 -4.21 -27.54 -17.60
N LYS A 187 -5.38 -28.01 -17.20
CA LYS A 187 -5.49 -29.11 -16.24
C LYS A 187 -4.71 -30.29 -16.83
N LYS A 188 -3.70 -30.75 -16.09
CA LYS A 188 -3.00 -31.98 -16.46
C LYS A 188 -4.02 -33.13 -16.56
N VAL A 189 -3.85 -33.96 -17.54
CA VAL A 189 -4.74 -35.09 -17.79
C VAL A 189 -3.94 -36.37 -17.63
N GLN A 190 -4.50 -37.34 -16.90
CA GLN A 190 -3.98 -38.69 -16.84
C GLN A 190 -4.82 -39.57 -17.74
N ASP A 191 -4.17 -40.39 -18.56
CA ASP A 191 -4.80 -41.37 -19.39
C ASP A 191 -5.09 -42.69 -18.64
N PRO A 192 -5.82 -43.65 -19.25
CA PRO A 192 -6.09 -44.95 -18.65
C PRO A 192 -4.85 -45.80 -18.35
N LYS A 193 -3.73 -45.50 -19.02
CA LYS A 193 -2.44 -46.19 -18.83
C LYS A 193 -1.58 -45.58 -17.74
N GLY A 194 -2.05 -44.48 -17.13
CA GLY A 194 -1.34 -43.77 -16.06
C GLY A 194 -0.41 -42.64 -16.52
N SER A 195 -0.25 -42.45 -17.84
CA SER A 195 0.59 -41.37 -18.38
C SER A 195 -0.02 -39.99 -18.11
N ILE A 196 0.80 -39.02 -17.74
CA ILE A 196 0.34 -37.65 -17.41
C ILE A 196 0.76 -36.67 -18.51
N TYR A 197 -0.23 -36.00 -19.06
CA TYR A 197 -0.07 -34.96 -20.10
C TYR A 197 -0.25 -33.58 -19.50
N SER A 198 0.47 -32.60 -20.03
CA SER A 198 0.44 -31.19 -19.53
C SER A 198 -0.90 -30.49 -19.81
N SER A 199 -1.66 -30.98 -20.76
CA SER A 199 -2.94 -30.39 -21.17
C SER A 199 -3.88 -31.40 -21.83
N ILE A 200 -5.19 -31.07 -21.89
CA ILE A 200 -6.17 -31.81 -22.67
C ILE A 200 -5.76 -31.92 -24.14
N LYS A 201 -5.20 -30.84 -24.70
CA LYS A 201 -4.76 -30.75 -26.09
C LYS A 201 -3.68 -31.78 -26.42
N GLU A 202 -2.67 -31.87 -25.57
CA GLU A 202 -1.58 -32.84 -25.73
C GLU A 202 -2.09 -34.27 -25.64
N CYS A 203 -2.89 -34.59 -24.63
CA CYS A 203 -3.49 -35.90 -24.48
C CYS A 203 -4.40 -36.25 -25.67
N ALA A 204 -5.23 -35.31 -26.12
CA ALA A 204 -6.14 -35.52 -27.25
C ALA A 204 -5.39 -35.79 -28.56
N SER A 205 -4.25 -35.11 -28.77
CA SER A 205 -3.37 -35.36 -29.92
C SER A 205 -2.82 -36.79 -29.93
N VAL A 206 -2.36 -37.29 -28.77
CA VAL A 206 -1.83 -38.67 -28.65
C VAL A 206 -2.89 -39.73 -28.94
N TYR A 207 -4.12 -39.48 -28.55
CA TYR A 207 -5.25 -40.40 -28.77
C TYR A 207 -6.01 -40.14 -30.08
N ASN A 208 -5.52 -39.22 -30.91
CA ASN A 208 -6.11 -38.81 -32.18
C ASN A 208 -7.63 -38.49 -32.08
N VAL A 209 -7.97 -37.73 -31.01
CA VAL A 209 -9.35 -37.28 -30.75
C VAL A 209 -9.41 -35.78 -30.60
N GLY A 210 -10.57 -35.20 -30.81
CA GLY A 210 -10.76 -33.76 -30.57
C GLY A 210 -10.72 -33.43 -29.07
N GLU A 211 -10.18 -32.24 -28.72
CA GLU A 211 -10.13 -31.77 -27.32
C GLU A 211 -11.50 -31.78 -26.64
N ARG A 212 -12.56 -31.40 -27.37
CA ARG A 212 -13.94 -31.41 -26.88
C ARG A 212 -14.40 -32.82 -26.56
N THR A 213 -14.01 -33.79 -27.38
CA THR A 213 -14.33 -35.20 -27.19
C THR A 213 -13.64 -35.77 -25.95
N LEU A 214 -12.34 -35.49 -25.77
CA LEU A 214 -11.59 -35.91 -24.60
C LEU A 214 -12.12 -35.24 -23.32
N SER A 215 -12.43 -33.93 -23.37
CA SER A 215 -13.06 -33.24 -22.26
C SER A 215 -14.42 -33.81 -21.87
N LYS A 216 -15.20 -34.27 -22.86
CA LYS A 216 -16.46 -34.95 -22.63
C LYS A 216 -16.23 -36.31 -21.96
N TRP A 217 -15.20 -37.07 -22.39
CA TRP A 217 -14.86 -38.36 -21.78
C TRP A 217 -14.49 -38.20 -20.31
N ILE A 218 -13.63 -37.24 -19.99
CA ILE A 218 -13.21 -36.98 -18.60
C ILE A 218 -14.40 -36.64 -17.69
N ARG A 219 -15.39 -35.90 -18.21
CA ARG A 219 -16.49 -35.40 -17.38
C ARG A 219 -17.70 -36.32 -17.32
N LYS A 220 -17.98 -37.02 -18.40
CA LYS A 220 -19.25 -37.79 -18.57
C LYS A 220 -19.06 -39.28 -18.65
N TYR A 221 -17.85 -39.76 -18.91
CA TYR A 221 -17.56 -41.19 -19.16
C TYR A 221 -16.32 -41.63 -18.35
N PRO A 222 -16.43 -41.64 -16.98
CA PRO A 222 -15.31 -42.02 -16.13
C PRO A 222 -14.78 -43.44 -16.39
N GLU A 223 -15.61 -44.32 -16.93
CA GLU A 223 -15.25 -45.69 -17.36
C GLU A 223 -14.17 -45.72 -18.44
N LYS A 224 -13.98 -44.62 -19.18
CA LYS A 224 -12.87 -44.49 -20.14
C LYS A 224 -11.50 -44.25 -19.50
N GLY A 225 -11.45 -44.06 -18.17
CA GLY A 225 -10.22 -44.01 -17.38
C GLY A 225 -9.42 -42.71 -17.48
N PHE A 226 -9.87 -41.72 -18.26
CA PHE A 226 -9.24 -40.40 -18.31
C PHE A 226 -9.66 -39.52 -17.12
N LYS A 227 -8.72 -38.85 -16.47
CA LYS A 227 -9.03 -37.95 -15.35
C LYS A 227 -8.14 -36.70 -15.31
N PHE A 228 -8.64 -35.63 -14.69
CA PHE A 228 -7.80 -34.48 -14.36
C PHE A 228 -6.91 -34.81 -13.18
N VAL A 229 -5.65 -34.38 -13.26
CA VAL A 229 -4.69 -34.48 -12.15
C VAL A 229 -4.79 -33.21 -11.32
N ILE A 230 -5.17 -33.38 -10.05
CA ILE A 230 -5.15 -32.28 -9.05
C ILE A 230 -3.74 -32.27 -8.44
N ILE A 231 -2.98 -31.25 -8.75
CA ILE A 231 -1.70 -31.00 -8.05
C ILE A 231 -2.06 -30.25 -6.76
N LYS A 232 -1.86 -30.93 -5.64
CA LYS A 232 -1.96 -30.31 -4.31
C LYS A 232 -0.76 -29.42 -4.03
#